data_8db1b453ca0ede6b9de84d64c4e5ffb6
#
_entry.id   8db1b453ca0ede6b9de84d64c4e5ffb6
#
_cell.length_a   1.000
_cell.length_b   1.000
_cell.length_c   1.000
_cell.angle_alpha   90.00
_cell.angle_beta   90.00
_cell.angle_gamma   90.00
#
_symmetry.space_group_name_H-M   'P 1'
#
loop_
_entity.id
_entity.type
_entity.pdbx_description
1 polymer ?
#
loop_
_entity_poly.entity_id
_entity_poly.type
_entity_poly.pdbx_seq_one_letter_code
_entity_poly.pdbx_strand_id
1 'polypeptide(L)'
;MAEASWQVQLFQRSIKKKDKVRLLQKNLCLKPEDKILDLGCAQGLISYLLQQKGGFWIHADLDYQNLLTARVLLQRNLVQTDSSHLPFLSASFDQVFCLDYLEHVEEDEMCLAEINRILTSQGRLVLAVPQTGSFFLLHRVKPLLGIKLSDYGHKREGYRLSQLQAMLAHHGFEIEKHASFAKFFSELIELLLNFIYMKILSPRKKVQLRDGHIRPMSAKEFDQQKKSFQLYSLVYPLLWGLSRLDKLLFWLKGYSLIIWAKKISSPENQQK
;
A
#
# COMPACT_ATOMS: atom_id res chain seq x y z
N MET A 1 -12.37 -4.17 -27.62
CA MET A 1 -11.49 -3.79 -26.48
C MET A 1 -11.94 -4.62 -25.30
N ALA A 2 -11.06 -5.43 -24.70
CA ALA A 2 -11.40 -6.18 -23.50
C ALA A 2 -11.85 -5.20 -22.42
N GLU A 3 -12.98 -5.47 -21.78
CA GLU A 3 -13.48 -4.66 -20.66
C GLU A 3 -12.37 -4.58 -19.59
N ALA A 4 -12.02 -3.36 -19.18
CA ALA A 4 -11.00 -3.18 -18.17
C ALA A 4 -11.42 -3.94 -16.90
N SER A 5 -10.50 -4.70 -16.29
CA SER A 5 -10.80 -5.45 -15.09
C SER A 5 -11.43 -4.54 -14.02
N TRP A 6 -12.29 -5.08 -13.17
CA TRP A 6 -12.96 -4.30 -12.12
C TRP A 6 -11.98 -3.61 -11.17
N GLN A 7 -10.78 -4.18 -10.93
CA GLN A 7 -9.72 -3.54 -10.16
C GLN A 7 -9.26 -2.24 -10.82
N VAL A 8 -9.08 -2.25 -12.14
CA VAL A 8 -8.68 -1.07 -12.91
C VAL A 8 -9.80 -0.02 -12.93
N GLN A 9 -11.07 -0.43 -13.04
CA GLN A 9 -12.21 0.48 -12.97
C GLN A 9 -12.27 1.20 -11.61
N LEU A 10 -12.10 0.46 -10.50
CA LEU A 10 -12.01 1.05 -9.15
C LEU A 10 -10.83 2.02 -9.01
N PHE A 11 -9.66 1.64 -9.54
CA PHE A 11 -8.48 2.50 -9.51
C PHE A 11 -8.73 3.83 -10.22
N GLN A 12 -9.39 3.81 -11.38
CA GLN A 12 -9.70 5.02 -12.13
C GLN A 12 -10.57 6.02 -11.34
N ARG A 13 -11.24 5.56 -10.28
CA ARG A 13 -12.08 6.36 -9.39
C ARG A 13 -11.53 6.46 -7.96
N SER A 14 -10.27 6.11 -7.73
CA SER A 14 -9.61 6.24 -6.42
C SER A 14 -8.63 7.40 -6.40
N ILE A 15 -8.88 8.39 -5.54
CA ILE A 15 -8.01 9.57 -5.37
C ILE A 15 -6.66 9.16 -4.80
N LYS A 16 -6.66 8.47 -3.65
CA LYS A 16 -5.44 8.08 -2.91
C LYS A 16 -4.57 7.11 -3.71
N LYS A 17 -5.16 6.08 -4.31
CA LYS A 17 -4.39 5.09 -5.10
C LYS A 17 -3.75 5.75 -6.33
N LYS A 18 -4.46 6.67 -6.99
CA LYS A 18 -3.90 7.41 -8.15
C LYS A 18 -2.74 8.32 -7.74
N ASP A 19 -2.86 9.02 -6.62
CA ASP A 19 -1.78 9.88 -6.13
C ASP A 19 -0.58 9.03 -5.66
N LYS A 20 -0.81 7.86 -5.00
CA LYS A 20 0.23 6.90 -4.67
C LYS A 20 0.98 6.42 -5.90
N VAL A 21 0.26 5.87 -6.89
CA VAL A 21 0.86 5.34 -8.12
C VAL A 21 1.64 6.43 -8.86
N ARG A 22 1.10 7.66 -8.95
CA ARG A 22 1.81 8.80 -9.58
C ARG A 22 3.13 9.09 -8.87
N LEU A 23 3.15 9.11 -7.53
CA LEU A 23 4.37 9.36 -6.76
C LEU A 23 5.38 8.23 -6.93
N LEU A 24 4.92 6.97 -6.91
CA LEU A 24 5.76 5.80 -7.16
C LEU A 24 6.37 5.89 -8.56
N GLN A 25 5.56 6.05 -9.60
CA GLN A 25 6.01 6.10 -10.99
C GLN A 25 6.99 7.26 -11.27
N LYS A 26 6.80 8.42 -10.62
CA LYS A 26 7.69 9.58 -10.75
C LYS A 26 9.10 9.31 -10.20
N ASN A 27 9.20 8.45 -9.18
CA ASN A 27 10.46 8.15 -8.49
C ASN A 27 10.94 6.72 -8.75
N LEU A 28 10.28 6.00 -9.64
CA LEU A 28 10.62 4.64 -10.00
C LEU A 28 11.80 4.68 -10.97
N CYS A 29 12.89 4.03 -10.58
CA CYS A 29 14.05 3.81 -11.42
C CYS A 29 14.29 2.30 -11.47
N LEU A 30 13.85 1.65 -12.55
CA LEU A 30 13.98 0.21 -12.78
C LEU A 30 14.86 -0.03 -14.01
N LYS A 31 15.74 -1.01 -13.88
CA LYS A 31 16.45 -1.60 -15.01
C LYS A 31 15.70 -2.85 -15.48
N PRO A 32 15.81 -3.23 -16.75
CA PRO A 32 15.15 -4.43 -17.27
C PRO A 32 15.52 -5.71 -16.52
N GLU A 33 16.76 -5.78 -16.01
CA GLU A 33 17.32 -6.90 -15.28
C GLU A 33 16.99 -6.93 -13.78
N ASP A 34 16.49 -5.82 -13.22
CA ASP A 34 16.17 -5.73 -11.79
C ASP A 34 15.17 -6.81 -11.37
N LYS A 35 15.49 -7.53 -10.30
CA LYS A 35 14.59 -8.48 -9.63
C LYS A 35 13.84 -7.75 -8.52
N ILE A 36 12.54 -7.79 -8.59
CA ILE A 36 11.66 -6.95 -7.74
C ILE A 36 10.67 -7.85 -7.01
N LEU A 37 10.57 -7.66 -5.70
CA LEU A 37 9.53 -8.25 -4.88
C LEU A 37 8.47 -7.19 -4.55
N ASP A 38 7.20 -7.49 -4.78
CA ASP A 38 6.06 -6.77 -4.20
C ASP A 38 5.53 -7.60 -3.02
N LEU A 39 5.83 -7.17 -1.81
CA LEU A 39 5.45 -7.83 -0.57
C LEU A 39 4.14 -7.22 -0.04
N GLY A 40 3.10 -8.05 0.07
CA GLY A 40 1.75 -7.61 0.34
C GLY A 40 1.06 -7.07 -0.91
N CYS A 41 1.15 -7.83 -2.04
CA CYS A 41 0.63 -7.39 -3.34
C CYS A 41 -0.89 -7.25 -3.39
N ALA A 42 -1.61 -7.76 -2.38
CA ALA A 42 -3.07 -7.78 -2.31
C ALA A 42 -3.71 -8.26 -3.64
N GLN A 43 -4.56 -7.48 -4.24
CA GLN A 43 -5.24 -7.82 -5.50
C GLN A 43 -4.40 -7.51 -6.77
N GLY A 44 -3.11 -7.21 -6.60
CA GLY A 44 -2.14 -7.07 -7.68
C GLY A 44 -2.22 -5.78 -8.52
N LEU A 45 -3.10 -4.84 -8.18
CA LEU A 45 -3.35 -3.67 -9.03
C LEU A 45 -2.14 -2.74 -9.13
N ILE A 46 -1.49 -2.42 -8.01
CA ILE A 46 -0.36 -1.48 -8.01
C ILE A 46 0.82 -2.11 -8.74
N SER A 47 1.13 -3.38 -8.45
CA SER A 47 2.16 -4.14 -9.17
C SER A 47 1.89 -4.18 -10.67
N TYR A 48 0.64 -4.46 -11.08
CA TYR A 48 0.24 -4.46 -12.49
C TYR A 48 0.56 -3.14 -13.20
N LEU A 49 0.38 -2.01 -12.51
CA LEU A 49 0.67 -0.68 -13.06
C LEU A 49 2.16 -0.33 -13.05
N LEU A 50 2.92 -0.87 -12.08
CA LEU A 50 4.35 -0.58 -11.93
C LEU A 50 5.21 -1.49 -12.80
N GLN A 51 4.87 -2.77 -12.95
CA GLN A 51 5.64 -3.73 -13.75
C GLN A 51 5.73 -3.36 -15.24
N GLN A 52 4.81 -2.51 -15.71
CA GLN A 52 4.85 -1.96 -17.08
C GLN A 52 6.08 -1.06 -17.31
N LYS A 53 6.79 -0.67 -16.25
CA LYS A 53 8.02 0.14 -16.30
C LYS A 53 9.29 -0.68 -16.44
N GLY A 54 9.21 -2.00 -16.39
CA GLY A 54 10.34 -2.92 -16.51
C GLY A 54 10.59 -3.76 -15.27
N GLY A 55 11.69 -4.53 -15.28
CA GLY A 55 12.10 -5.44 -14.23
C GLY A 55 11.38 -6.78 -14.24
N PHE A 56 11.95 -7.74 -13.49
CA PHE A 56 11.34 -9.04 -13.24
C PHE A 56 10.66 -9.04 -11.88
N TRP A 57 9.34 -9.14 -11.87
CA TRP A 57 8.52 -9.02 -10.66
C TRP A 57 8.09 -10.37 -10.11
N ILE A 58 8.21 -10.50 -8.79
CA ILE A 58 7.58 -11.54 -7.96
C ILE A 58 6.59 -10.84 -7.03
N HIS A 59 5.41 -11.42 -6.84
CA HIS A 59 4.32 -10.85 -6.08
C HIS A 59 3.96 -11.78 -4.93
N ALA A 60 4.09 -11.31 -3.71
CA ALA A 60 3.88 -12.09 -2.51
C ALA A 60 2.73 -11.54 -1.67
N ASP A 61 1.93 -12.43 -1.11
CA ASP A 61 0.87 -12.08 -0.14
C ASP A 61 0.65 -13.25 0.81
N LEU A 62 0.20 -12.97 2.03
CA LEU A 62 -0.15 -14.00 3.00
C LEU A 62 -1.49 -14.66 2.63
N ASP A 63 -2.45 -13.87 2.12
CA ASP A 63 -3.80 -14.36 1.79
C ASP A 63 -3.84 -14.95 0.38
N TYR A 64 -4.07 -16.26 0.31
CA TYR A 64 -4.26 -16.99 -0.94
C TYR A 64 -5.39 -16.43 -1.82
N GLN A 65 -6.46 -15.89 -1.22
CA GLN A 65 -7.58 -15.31 -1.97
C GLN A 65 -7.18 -13.99 -2.65
N ASN A 66 -6.29 -13.23 -2.03
CA ASN A 66 -5.64 -12.08 -2.67
C ASN A 66 -4.88 -12.51 -3.92
N LEU A 67 -4.05 -13.55 -3.81
CA LEU A 67 -3.27 -14.08 -4.93
C LEU A 67 -4.14 -14.62 -6.07
N LEU A 68 -5.23 -15.32 -5.74
CA LEU A 68 -6.20 -15.77 -6.76
C LEU A 68 -6.80 -14.59 -7.52
N THR A 69 -7.13 -13.51 -6.80
CA THR A 69 -7.68 -12.30 -7.41
C THR A 69 -6.62 -11.54 -8.21
N ALA A 70 -5.40 -11.45 -7.69
CA ALA A 70 -4.25 -10.81 -8.35
C ALA A 70 -3.86 -11.52 -9.65
N ARG A 71 -4.05 -12.85 -9.73
CA ARG A 71 -3.71 -13.65 -10.91
C ARG A 71 -4.39 -13.17 -12.19
N VAL A 72 -5.56 -12.55 -12.08
CA VAL A 72 -6.29 -11.97 -13.24
C VAL A 72 -5.46 -10.87 -13.91
N LEU A 73 -4.72 -10.08 -13.14
CA LEU A 73 -3.89 -8.97 -13.62
C LEU A 73 -2.44 -9.39 -13.86
N LEU A 74 -1.87 -10.17 -12.94
CA LEU A 74 -0.43 -10.44 -12.86
C LEU A 74 -0.03 -11.75 -13.57
N GLN A 75 -0.98 -12.69 -13.74
CA GLN A 75 -0.87 -13.96 -14.45
C GLN A 75 0.12 -14.97 -13.85
N ARG A 76 1.31 -14.56 -13.42
CA ARG A 76 2.42 -15.43 -12.98
C ARG A 76 3.22 -14.81 -11.83
N ASN A 77 4.18 -15.58 -11.30
CA ASN A 77 5.13 -15.17 -10.26
C ASN A 77 4.43 -14.77 -8.95
N LEU A 78 3.38 -15.49 -8.58
CA LEU A 78 2.61 -15.29 -7.35
C LEU A 78 3.08 -16.29 -6.30
N VAL A 79 3.42 -15.82 -5.10
CA VAL A 79 3.94 -16.63 -3.99
C VAL A 79 3.12 -16.34 -2.74
N GLN A 80 2.60 -17.39 -2.11
CA GLN A 80 1.99 -17.26 -0.79
C GLN A 80 3.08 -17.39 0.27
N THR A 81 3.22 -16.36 1.11
CA THR A 81 4.24 -16.37 2.17
C THR A 81 3.87 -15.43 3.31
N ASP A 82 4.39 -15.76 4.49
CA ASP A 82 4.48 -14.88 5.64
C ASP A 82 5.73 -14.00 5.51
N SER A 83 5.63 -12.75 5.93
CA SER A 83 6.72 -11.78 5.86
C SER A 83 7.76 -11.94 6.97
N SER A 84 7.48 -12.74 7.99
CA SER A 84 8.45 -13.04 9.06
C SER A 84 9.51 -14.06 8.62
N HIS A 85 9.23 -14.87 7.57
CA HIS A 85 10.15 -15.88 7.01
C HIS A 85 9.95 -15.98 5.51
N LEU A 86 10.62 -15.12 4.76
CA LEU A 86 10.48 -15.07 3.31
C LEU A 86 11.22 -16.25 2.64
N PRO A 87 10.56 -17.02 1.75
CA PRO A 87 11.14 -18.22 1.11
C PRO A 87 12.09 -17.86 -0.04
N PHE A 88 12.90 -16.83 0.16
CA PHE A 88 13.85 -16.36 -0.83
C PHE A 88 15.27 -16.38 -0.27
N LEU A 89 16.25 -16.59 -1.14
CA LEU A 89 17.65 -16.54 -0.79
C LEU A 89 18.06 -15.12 -0.37
N SER A 90 19.09 -15.03 0.46
CA SER A 90 19.71 -13.74 0.78
C SER A 90 20.24 -13.05 -0.46
N ALA A 91 20.18 -11.74 -0.52
CA ALA A 91 20.70 -10.93 -1.63
C ALA A 91 20.15 -11.34 -3.02
N SER A 92 18.87 -11.69 -3.11
CA SER A 92 18.21 -12.14 -4.34
C SER A 92 17.37 -11.10 -5.06
N PHE A 93 17.11 -9.93 -4.42
CA PHE A 93 16.29 -8.85 -4.99
C PHE A 93 17.04 -7.53 -5.01
N ASP A 94 16.84 -6.78 -6.10
CA ASP A 94 17.37 -5.43 -6.26
C ASP A 94 16.44 -4.39 -5.64
N GLN A 95 15.13 -4.65 -5.66
CA GLN A 95 14.13 -3.77 -5.05
C GLN A 95 13.03 -4.59 -4.36
N VAL A 96 12.58 -4.09 -3.21
CA VAL A 96 11.38 -4.60 -2.52
C VAL A 96 10.40 -3.46 -2.35
N PHE A 97 9.17 -3.69 -2.79
CA PHE A 97 8.02 -2.83 -2.53
C PHE A 97 7.21 -3.43 -1.39
N CYS A 98 6.96 -2.65 -0.33
CA CYS A 98 6.12 -3.00 0.79
C CYS A 98 5.11 -1.85 0.97
N LEU A 99 3.94 -1.99 0.33
CA LEU A 99 3.00 -0.88 0.14
C LEU A 99 1.69 -1.14 0.89
N ASP A 100 1.41 -0.34 1.93
CA ASP A 100 0.25 -0.50 2.82
C ASP A 100 0.16 -1.93 3.37
N TYR A 101 1.28 -2.46 3.81
CA TYR A 101 1.40 -3.83 4.30
C TYR A 101 1.93 -3.88 5.75
N LEU A 102 2.94 -3.09 6.08
CA LEU A 102 3.65 -3.17 7.36
C LEU A 102 2.73 -2.91 8.57
N GLU A 103 1.71 -2.07 8.42
CA GLU A 103 0.71 -1.80 9.45
C GLU A 103 -0.20 -2.99 9.79
N HIS A 104 -0.25 -3.99 8.90
CA HIS A 104 -1.01 -5.23 9.10
C HIS A 104 -0.20 -6.33 9.78
N VAL A 105 1.13 -6.22 9.77
CA VAL A 105 2.04 -7.21 10.33
C VAL A 105 2.20 -7.00 11.83
N GLU A 106 2.13 -8.08 12.61
CA GLU A 106 2.32 -8.01 14.06
C GLU A 106 3.79 -7.73 14.40
N GLU A 107 4.70 -8.48 13.76
CA GLU A 107 6.15 -8.42 13.94
C GLU A 107 6.82 -7.64 12.80
N ASP A 108 6.56 -6.34 12.72
CA ASP A 108 7.06 -5.46 11.68
C ASP A 108 8.59 -5.34 11.64
N GLU A 109 9.25 -5.44 12.79
CA GLU A 109 10.71 -5.47 12.89
C GLU A 109 11.30 -6.74 12.21
N MET A 110 10.69 -7.92 12.41
CA MET A 110 11.10 -9.14 11.71
C MET A 110 10.88 -9.04 10.20
N CYS A 111 9.77 -8.43 9.78
CA CYS A 111 9.51 -8.16 8.36
C CYS A 111 10.63 -7.28 7.75
N LEU A 112 11.05 -6.22 8.43
CA LEU A 112 12.14 -5.36 7.97
C LEU A 112 13.48 -6.09 7.92
N ALA A 113 13.78 -6.96 8.90
CA ALA A 113 14.98 -7.80 8.91
C ALA A 113 15.01 -8.75 7.71
N GLU A 114 13.90 -9.43 7.40
CA GLU A 114 13.77 -10.31 6.26
C GLU A 114 13.89 -9.56 4.93
N ILE A 115 13.27 -8.38 4.81
CA ILE A 115 13.44 -7.51 3.64
C ILE A 115 14.91 -7.14 3.46
N ASN A 116 15.61 -6.78 4.55
CA ASN A 116 17.04 -6.49 4.47
C ASN A 116 17.82 -7.73 4.02
N ARG A 117 17.54 -8.91 4.58
CA ARG A 117 18.23 -10.16 4.22
C ARG A 117 18.14 -10.47 2.73
N ILE A 118 16.94 -10.37 2.16
CA ILE A 118 16.72 -10.74 0.74
C ILE A 118 17.19 -9.68 -0.27
N LEU A 119 17.37 -8.43 0.17
CA LEU A 119 17.91 -7.37 -0.70
C LEU A 119 19.40 -7.53 -0.95
N THR A 120 19.83 -7.27 -2.19
CA THR A 120 21.25 -7.15 -2.55
C THR A 120 21.92 -6.02 -1.76
N SER A 121 23.26 -5.95 -1.75
CA SER A 121 24.03 -4.93 -1.02
C SER A 121 23.73 -3.50 -1.49
N GLN A 122 23.24 -3.32 -2.71
CA GLN A 122 22.81 -2.05 -3.28
C GLN A 122 21.28 -1.97 -3.39
N GLY A 123 20.57 -2.91 -2.77
CA GLY A 123 19.12 -3.05 -2.88
C GLY A 123 18.36 -1.89 -2.25
N ARG A 124 17.16 -1.67 -2.74
CA ARG A 124 16.28 -0.58 -2.29
C ARG A 124 14.95 -1.10 -1.77
N LEU A 125 14.49 -0.48 -0.69
CA LEU A 125 13.15 -0.66 -0.14
C LEU A 125 12.29 0.55 -0.51
N VAL A 126 11.12 0.29 -1.07
CA VAL A 126 10.05 1.29 -1.23
C VAL A 126 8.93 0.92 -0.27
N LEU A 127 8.80 1.69 0.80
CA LEU A 127 7.82 1.47 1.87
C LEU A 127 6.71 2.52 1.78
N ALA A 128 5.44 2.09 1.79
CA ALA A 128 4.31 3.00 1.95
C ALA A 128 3.48 2.56 3.16
N VAL A 129 3.15 3.52 4.04
CA VAL A 129 2.38 3.28 5.26
C VAL A 129 1.47 4.45 5.59
N PRO A 130 0.39 4.25 6.39
CA PRO A 130 -0.34 5.34 7.00
C PRO A 130 0.57 6.15 7.94
N GLN A 131 0.45 7.47 7.89
CA GLN A 131 1.18 8.36 8.78
C GLN A 131 0.29 8.77 9.96
N THR A 132 0.83 8.67 11.16
CA THR A 132 0.13 9.02 12.40
C THR A 132 0.86 10.09 13.20
N GLY A 133 0.13 10.74 14.13
CA GLY A 133 0.67 11.77 15.02
C GLY A 133 -0.39 12.78 15.44
N SER A 134 -0.03 13.70 16.34
CA SER A 134 -0.95 14.67 16.95
C SER A 134 -1.58 15.66 15.96
N PHE A 135 -0.95 15.87 14.79
CA PHE A 135 -1.43 16.81 13.77
C PHE A 135 -2.49 16.22 12.81
N PHE A 136 -2.78 14.92 12.93
CA PHE A 136 -3.73 14.24 12.03
C PHE A 136 -5.14 14.23 12.62
N LEU A 137 -5.83 15.38 12.53
CA LEU A 137 -7.15 15.63 13.14
C LEU A 137 -8.19 14.56 12.74
N LEU A 138 -8.21 14.15 11.47
CA LEU A 138 -9.21 13.19 10.99
C LEU A 138 -9.02 11.78 11.60
N HIS A 139 -7.82 11.41 12.08
CA HIS A 139 -7.66 10.18 12.85
C HIS A 139 -8.44 10.20 14.17
N ARG A 140 -8.58 11.37 14.80
CA ARG A 140 -9.38 11.53 16.01
C ARG A 140 -10.89 11.47 15.75
N VAL A 141 -11.30 11.79 14.53
CA VAL A 141 -12.72 11.75 14.14
C VAL A 141 -13.18 10.32 13.79
N LYS A 142 -12.29 9.47 13.27
CA LYS A 142 -12.61 8.07 12.89
C LYS A 142 -13.31 7.28 14.01
N PRO A 143 -12.79 7.24 15.25
CA PRO A 143 -13.46 6.53 16.35
C PRO A 143 -14.85 7.10 16.70
N LEU A 144 -15.02 8.42 16.62
CA LEU A 144 -16.32 9.09 16.87
C LEU A 144 -17.38 8.67 15.84
N LEU A 145 -16.96 8.36 14.62
CA LEU A 145 -17.81 7.80 13.56
C LEU A 145 -18.00 6.28 13.68
N GLY A 146 -17.46 5.66 14.74
CA GLY A 146 -17.52 4.22 14.95
C GLY A 146 -16.67 3.41 13.97
N ILE A 147 -15.62 4.00 13.40
CA ILE A 147 -14.66 3.37 12.51
C ILE A 147 -13.46 2.93 13.36
N LYS A 148 -13.20 1.63 13.42
CA LYS A 148 -12.12 1.03 14.22
C LYS A 148 -10.94 0.63 13.34
N LEU A 149 -9.75 0.51 13.91
CA LEU A 149 -8.56 -0.04 13.25
C LEU A 149 -8.80 -1.45 12.70
N SER A 150 -9.50 -2.27 13.50
CA SER A 150 -9.89 -3.62 13.10
C SER A 150 -10.75 -3.66 11.83
N ASP A 151 -11.50 -2.59 11.52
CA ASP A 151 -12.30 -2.53 10.30
C ASP A 151 -11.43 -2.45 9.04
N TYR A 152 -10.16 -2.07 9.19
CA TYR A 152 -9.15 -2.05 8.13
C TYR A 152 -8.15 -3.21 8.24
N GLY A 153 -8.27 -4.09 9.25
CA GLY A 153 -7.29 -5.14 9.52
C GLY A 153 -5.94 -4.61 10.02
N HIS A 154 -5.87 -3.35 10.44
CA HIS A 154 -4.65 -2.74 10.94
C HIS A 154 -4.32 -3.23 12.36
N LYS A 155 -3.08 -3.62 12.60
CA LYS A 155 -2.54 -3.92 13.93
C LYS A 155 -2.14 -2.62 14.66
N ARG A 156 -1.89 -1.54 13.91
CA ARG A 156 -1.51 -0.19 14.39
C ARG A 156 -2.09 0.91 13.51
N GLU A 157 -2.23 2.11 14.06
CA GLU A 157 -2.79 3.27 13.33
C GLU A 157 -1.92 3.72 12.16
N GLY A 158 -0.67 3.31 12.15
CA GLY A 158 0.37 3.75 11.23
C GLY A 158 1.63 4.16 11.98
N TYR A 159 2.49 4.95 11.36
CA TYR A 159 3.81 5.27 11.86
C TYR A 159 4.07 6.77 11.85
N ARG A 160 4.87 7.24 12.83
CA ARG A 160 5.51 8.56 12.75
C ARG A 160 6.77 8.45 11.90
N LEU A 161 7.09 9.49 11.13
CA LEU A 161 8.31 9.49 10.30
C LEU A 161 9.57 9.22 11.15
N SER A 162 9.69 9.85 12.34
CA SER A 162 10.84 9.64 13.25
C SER A 162 10.94 8.20 13.75
N GLN A 163 9.81 7.53 14.00
CA GLN A 163 9.78 6.12 14.37
C GLN A 163 10.31 5.26 13.21
N LEU A 164 9.80 5.46 12.00
CA LEU A 164 10.27 4.71 10.83
C LEU A 164 11.75 4.98 10.52
N GLN A 165 12.22 6.21 10.74
CA GLN A 165 13.65 6.51 10.59
C GLN A 165 14.50 5.67 11.54
N ALA A 166 14.12 5.56 12.81
CA ALA A 166 14.83 4.75 13.79
C ALA A 166 14.75 3.25 13.47
N MET A 167 13.57 2.74 13.12
CA MET A 167 13.36 1.33 12.75
C MET A 167 14.18 0.95 11.51
N LEU A 168 14.10 1.75 10.45
CA LEU A 168 14.84 1.50 9.21
C LEU A 168 16.34 1.55 9.43
N ALA A 169 16.84 2.54 10.20
CA ALA A 169 18.26 2.62 10.54
C ALA A 169 18.74 1.40 11.36
N HIS A 170 17.92 0.94 12.32
CA HIS A 170 18.20 -0.26 13.11
C HIS A 170 18.34 -1.52 12.22
N HIS A 171 17.52 -1.61 11.18
CA HIS A 171 17.56 -2.74 10.22
C HIS A 171 18.48 -2.50 9.02
N GLY A 172 19.44 -1.58 9.10
CA GLY A 172 20.45 -1.38 8.07
C GLY A 172 19.92 -0.72 6.79
N PHE A 173 18.98 0.20 6.93
CA PHE A 173 18.48 1.03 5.83
C PHE A 173 18.78 2.52 6.07
N GLU A 174 19.15 3.21 5.00
CA GLU A 174 19.26 4.66 4.94
C GLU A 174 18.14 5.25 4.09
N ILE A 175 17.42 6.23 4.61
CA ILE A 175 16.35 6.90 3.85
C ILE A 175 16.96 7.87 2.86
N GLU A 176 16.84 7.57 1.56
CA GLU A 176 17.24 8.46 0.47
C GLU A 176 16.22 9.58 0.25
N LYS A 177 14.94 9.25 0.41
CA LYS A 177 13.83 10.17 0.14
C LYS A 177 12.56 9.74 0.86
N HIS A 178 11.73 10.70 1.18
CA HIS A 178 10.35 10.46 1.59
C HIS A 178 9.40 11.47 0.97
N ALA A 179 8.13 11.10 0.84
CA ALA A 179 7.05 11.97 0.39
C ALA A 179 5.74 11.62 1.11
N SER A 180 4.98 12.63 1.50
CA SER A 180 3.63 12.42 2.03
C SER A 180 2.57 12.87 1.03
N PHE A 181 1.43 12.19 1.02
CA PHE A 181 0.29 12.49 0.16
C PHE A 181 -1.03 12.24 0.90
N ALA A 182 -2.17 12.50 0.23
CA ALA A 182 -3.49 12.46 0.84
C ALA A 182 -3.55 13.37 2.08
N LYS A 183 -3.59 14.69 1.84
CA LYS A 183 -3.70 15.68 2.91
C LYS A 183 -5.16 15.77 3.38
N PHE A 184 -5.57 16.90 3.90
CA PHE A 184 -6.84 17.06 4.57
C PHE A 184 -8.06 16.73 3.67
N PHE A 185 -8.14 17.33 2.47
CA PHE A 185 -9.30 17.13 1.60
C PHE A 185 -9.40 15.72 1.05
N SER A 186 -8.29 15.15 0.60
CA SER A 186 -8.26 13.76 0.12
C SER A 186 -8.64 12.78 1.22
N GLU A 187 -8.14 12.97 2.45
CA GLU A 187 -8.45 12.09 3.57
C GLU A 187 -9.90 12.28 4.06
N LEU A 188 -10.42 13.52 4.07
CA LEU A 188 -11.80 13.80 4.41
C LEU A 188 -12.76 13.12 3.42
N ILE A 189 -12.48 13.21 2.12
CA ILE A 189 -13.27 12.53 1.09
C ILE A 189 -13.26 11.01 1.33
N GLU A 190 -12.08 10.43 1.56
CA GLU A 190 -11.95 9.00 1.83
C GLU A 190 -12.72 8.59 3.08
N LEU A 191 -12.63 9.37 4.15
CA LEU A 191 -13.36 9.14 5.40
C LEU A 191 -14.88 9.15 5.16
N LEU A 192 -15.40 10.13 4.43
CA LEU A 192 -16.82 10.23 4.10
C LEU A 192 -17.28 9.06 3.22
N LEU A 193 -16.51 8.70 2.21
CA LEU A 193 -16.82 7.56 1.34
C LEU A 193 -16.85 6.25 2.13
N ASN A 194 -15.87 6.02 3.00
CA ASN A 194 -15.84 4.84 3.86
C ASN A 194 -17.01 4.82 4.83
N PHE A 195 -17.36 5.94 5.43
CA PHE A 195 -18.52 6.05 6.30
C PHE A 195 -19.82 5.72 5.57
N ILE A 196 -20.04 6.31 4.39
CA ILE A 196 -21.21 6.02 3.55
C ILE A 196 -21.25 4.53 3.19
N TYR A 197 -20.11 3.97 2.76
CA TYR A 197 -20.05 2.56 2.39
C TYR A 197 -20.38 1.65 3.57
N MET A 198 -19.74 1.86 4.72
CA MET A 198 -19.90 0.99 5.90
C MET A 198 -21.27 1.11 6.56
N LYS A 199 -21.82 2.32 6.65
CA LYS A 199 -23.05 2.58 7.41
C LYS A 199 -24.32 2.55 6.54
N ILE A 200 -24.22 2.93 5.27
CA ILE A 200 -25.39 3.11 4.40
C ILE A 200 -25.48 1.95 3.38
N LEU A 201 -24.41 1.66 2.67
CA LEU A 201 -24.44 0.69 1.57
C LEU A 201 -24.22 -0.75 2.03
N SER A 202 -23.51 -0.97 3.12
CA SER A 202 -23.17 -2.31 3.61
C SER A 202 -23.36 -2.49 5.12
N PRO A 203 -24.47 -2.04 5.72
CA PRO A 203 -24.64 -2.00 7.19
C PRO A 203 -24.62 -3.38 7.86
N ARG A 204 -24.86 -4.46 7.11
CA ARG A 204 -24.95 -5.85 7.62
C ARG A 204 -23.75 -6.73 7.26
N LYS A 205 -22.91 -6.32 6.37
CA LYS A 205 -21.65 -7.04 6.10
C LYS A 205 -20.65 -6.65 7.19
N LYS A 206 -20.64 -7.43 8.30
CA LYS A 206 -19.42 -7.48 9.11
C LYS A 206 -18.31 -7.83 8.14
N VAL A 207 -17.33 -6.91 8.00
CA VAL A 207 -16.07 -7.21 7.29
C VAL A 207 -15.57 -8.50 7.93
N GLN A 208 -15.68 -9.61 7.23
CA GLN A 208 -15.17 -10.88 7.73
C GLN A 208 -13.65 -10.77 7.66
N LEU A 209 -13.06 -10.39 8.79
CA LEU A 209 -11.63 -10.54 9.00
C LEU A 209 -11.37 -12.04 9.03
N ARG A 210 -10.68 -12.55 8.05
CA ARG A 210 -10.10 -13.87 8.08
C ARG A 210 -8.64 -13.65 8.49
N ASP A 211 -8.27 -14.16 9.66
CA ASP A 211 -6.92 -14.08 10.20
C ASP A 211 -6.34 -12.64 10.31
N GLY A 212 -7.19 -11.64 10.61
CA GLY A 212 -6.76 -10.25 10.79
C GLY A 212 -6.68 -9.42 9.49
N HIS A 213 -6.99 -10.00 8.33
CA HIS A 213 -6.93 -9.29 7.05
C HIS A 213 -8.33 -8.96 6.51
N ILE A 214 -8.45 -7.80 5.86
CA ILE A 214 -9.69 -7.43 5.16
C ILE A 214 -9.83 -8.36 3.95
N ARG A 215 -10.93 -9.10 3.91
CA ARG A 215 -11.27 -9.88 2.72
C ARG A 215 -11.40 -8.95 1.51
N PRO A 216 -10.65 -9.17 0.44
CA PRO A 216 -10.73 -8.37 -0.75
C PRO A 216 -12.12 -8.46 -1.40
N MET A 217 -12.57 -7.38 -2.02
CA MET A 217 -13.77 -7.38 -2.85
C MET A 217 -13.58 -8.37 -3.99
N SER A 218 -14.57 -9.21 -4.22
CA SER A 218 -14.60 -10.12 -5.38
C SER A 218 -15.25 -9.44 -6.59
N ALA A 219 -15.02 -9.98 -7.80
CA ALA A 219 -15.70 -9.53 -9.02
C ALA A 219 -17.23 -9.56 -8.87
N LYS A 220 -17.78 -10.63 -8.25
CA LYS A 220 -19.21 -10.77 -7.98
C LYS A 220 -19.74 -9.67 -7.06
N GLU A 221 -18.99 -9.29 -6.04
CA GLU A 221 -19.36 -8.20 -5.13
C GLU A 221 -19.31 -6.83 -5.84
N PHE A 222 -18.33 -6.64 -6.72
CA PHE A 222 -18.27 -5.44 -7.57
C PHE A 222 -19.50 -5.35 -8.48
N ASP A 223 -19.88 -6.42 -9.14
CA ASP A 223 -21.07 -6.44 -10.00
C ASP A 223 -22.35 -6.14 -9.22
N GLN A 224 -22.50 -6.68 -8.00
CA GLN A 224 -23.63 -6.36 -7.12
C GLN A 224 -23.72 -4.88 -6.75
N GLN A 225 -22.56 -4.19 -6.70
CA GLN A 225 -22.46 -2.78 -6.36
C GLN A 225 -22.32 -1.85 -7.59
N LYS A 226 -22.49 -2.38 -8.79
CA LYS A 226 -22.29 -1.65 -10.05
C LYS A 226 -23.11 -0.36 -10.13
N LYS A 227 -24.36 -0.38 -9.66
CA LYS A 227 -25.23 0.83 -9.62
C LYS A 227 -24.64 1.91 -8.68
N SER A 228 -24.23 1.54 -7.49
CA SER A 228 -23.59 2.46 -6.52
C SER A 228 -22.27 3.01 -7.07
N PHE A 229 -21.49 2.19 -7.75
CA PHE A 229 -20.25 2.59 -8.41
C PHE A 229 -20.51 3.55 -9.58
N GLN A 230 -21.57 3.34 -10.36
CA GLN A 230 -21.97 4.28 -11.42
C GLN A 230 -22.35 5.64 -10.86
N LEU A 231 -23.18 5.68 -9.80
CA LEU A 231 -23.53 6.92 -9.11
C LEU A 231 -22.28 7.64 -8.56
N TYR A 232 -21.41 6.89 -7.88
CA TYR A 232 -20.12 7.43 -7.42
C TYR A 232 -19.29 8.00 -8.58
N SER A 233 -19.27 7.33 -9.74
CA SER A 233 -18.51 7.76 -10.92
C SER A 233 -19.00 9.10 -11.49
N LEU A 234 -20.28 9.43 -11.33
CA LEU A 234 -20.83 10.74 -11.71
C LEU A 234 -20.33 11.86 -10.81
N VAL A 235 -20.21 11.58 -9.51
CA VAL A 235 -19.76 12.57 -8.51
C VAL A 235 -18.23 12.67 -8.45
N TYR A 236 -17.53 11.64 -8.90
CA TYR A 236 -16.08 11.53 -8.81
C TYR A 236 -15.31 12.74 -9.36
N PRO A 237 -15.65 13.35 -10.54
CA PRO A 237 -14.91 14.50 -11.04
C PRO A 237 -14.92 15.68 -10.06
N LEU A 238 -16.04 15.93 -9.38
CA LEU A 238 -16.17 16.97 -8.36
C LEU A 238 -15.28 16.64 -7.15
N LEU A 239 -15.37 15.41 -6.64
CA LEU A 239 -14.55 14.96 -5.51
C LEU A 239 -13.05 15.01 -5.83
N TRP A 240 -12.69 14.63 -7.06
CA TRP A 240 -11.32 14.74 -7.54
C TRP A 240 -10.85 16.20 -7.59
N GLY A 241 -11.69 17.12 -8.10
CA GLY A 241 -11.41 18.56 -8.08
C GLY A 241 -11.19 19.09 -6.67
N LEU A 242 -12.08 18.76 -5.73
CA LEU A 242 -11.95 19.13 -4.31
C LEU A 242 -10.67 18.59 -3.69
N SER A 243 -10.29 17.35 -4.01
CA SER A 243 -9.04 16.78 -3.50
C SER A 243 -7.79 17.55 -3.94
N ARG A 244 -7.86 18.28 -5.07
CA ARG A 244 -6.71 19.10 -5.54
C ARG A 244 -6.47 20.33 -4.68
N LEU A 245 -7.42 20.74 -3.83
CA LEU A 245 -7.21 21.78 -2.82
C LEU A 245 -6.11 21.39 -1.81
N ASP A 246 -5.79 20.10 -1.68
CA ASP A 246 -4.63 19.63 -0.92
C ASP A 246 -3.29 20.27 -1.39
N LYS A 247 -3.21 20.73 -2.62
CA LYS A 247 -2.03 21.45 -3.15
C LYS A 247 -1.84 22.81 -2.48
N LEU A 248 -2.93 23.46 -2.09
CA LEU A 248 -2.89 24.73 -1.38
C LEU A 248 -2.39 24.55 0.05
N LEU A 249 -2.52 23.35 0.61
CA LEU A 249 -2.10 23.00 1.96
C LEU A 249 -0.65 22.47 1.96
N PHE A 250 0.28 23.16 1.27
CA PHE A 250 1.65 22.69 1.08
C PHE A 250 2.42 22.49 2.40
N TRP A 251 2.05 23.22 3.46
CA TRP A 251 2.63 23.09 4.80
C TRP A 251 2.12 21.92 5.62
N LEU A 252 0.98 21.30 5.24
CA LEU A 252 0.45 20.15 5.95
C LEU A 252 1.11 18.85 5.47
N LYS A 253 1.36 17.96 6.45
CA LYS A 253 1.76 16.57 6.17
C LYS A 253 0.57 15.77 5.67
N GLY A 254 0.82 14.81 4.77
CA GLY A 254 -0.20 13.90 4.28
C GLY A 254 -0.42 12.72 5.22
N TYR A 255 -1.62 12.14 5.19
CA TYR A 255 -2.01 10.97 5.97
C TYR A 255 -1.39 9.65 5.49
N SER A 256 -0.72 9.69 4.37
CA SER A 256 0.05 8.55 3.82
C SER A 256 1.47 8.98 3.53
N LEU A 257 2.42 8.11 3.84
CA LEU A 257 3.85 8.33 3.70
C LEU A 257 4.43 7.29 2.75
N ILE A 258 5.30 7.71 1.84
CA ILE A 258 6.15 6.82 1.05
C ILE A 258 7.60 7.13 1.38
N ILE A 259 8.38 6.09 1.61
CA ILE A 259 9.81 6.15 1.89
C ILE A 259 10.54 5.33 0.83
N TRP A 260 11.60 5.90 0.29
CA TRP A 260 12.60 5.22 -0.51
C TRP A 260 13.86 5.11 0.35
N ALA A 261 14.25 3.89 0.65
CA ALA A 261 15.43 3.61 1.47
C ALA A 261 16.37 2.67 0.74
N LYS A 262 17.66 2.85 0.97
CA LYS A 262 18.73 2.01 0.44
C LYS A 262 19.27 1.13 1.56
N LYS A 263 19.59 -0.12 1.24
CA LYS A 263 20.32 -0.99 2.15
C LYS A 263 21.73 -0.46 2.36
N ILE A 264 22.14 -0.33 3.63
CA ILE A 264 23.50 0.02 4.01
C ILE A 264 24.29 -1.28 4.13
N SER A 265 25.42 -1.38 3.46
CA SER A 265 26.35 -2.50 3.67
C SER A 265 26.89 -2.44 5.08
N SER A 266 26.69 -3.48 5.87
CA SER A 266 27.30 -3.57 7.21
C SER A 266 28.84 -3.46 7.07
N PRO A 267 29.53 -2.71 7.96
CA PRO A 267 30.98 -2.60 7.91
C PRO A 267 31.71 -3.95 7.98
N GLU A 268 31.06 -4.97 8.54
CA GLU A 268 31.65 -6.32 8.68
C GLU A 268 31.85 -7.08 7.36
N ASN A 269 31.20 -6.69 6.25
CA ASN A 269 31.36 -7.36 4.96
C ASN A 269 32.42 -6.72 4.05
N GLN A 270 33.18 -5.72 4.53
CA GLN A 270 34.27 -5.09 3.77
C GLN A 270 35.66 -5.71 4.10
N GLN A 271 35.69 -6.74 4.95
CA GLN A 271 36.95 -7.40 5.35
C GLN A 271 37.03 -8.87 4.92
N LYS A 272 36.46 -9.26 3.79
CA LYS A 272 36.75 -10.56 3.18
C LYS A 272 37.16 -10.42 1.73
#